data_cdb9229333e8915e7eb14786a704895a
#
_entry.id   cdb9229333e8915e7eb14786a704895a
#
_cell.length_a   1.000
_cell.length_b   1.000
_cell.length_c   1.000
_cell.angle_alpha   90.00
_cell.angle_beta   90.00
_cell.angle_gamma   90.00
#
_symmetry.space_group_name_H-M   'P 1'
#
loop_
_entity.id
_entity.type
_entity.pdbx_description
1 polymer ?
#
loop_
_entity_poly.entity_id
_entity_poly.type
_entity_poly.pdbx_seq_one_letter_code
_entity_poly.pdbx_strand_id
1 'polypeptide(L)'
;LECVKDAVKKKYEDTLCSKKQENLCAVCGTNTYPILDESHGSVKLPKGQTSGSMLVSYNNNAFESYNLKGNLNSGICTNCARNYIEGLQYLVGNGHEITTEKGEKIFRFSNRQKISDDTIALFWTKEPNEDIDPFSDICQPTEERVRKLFSSIATGEYQRVNTEVENYFYSCTISSAAARIAVRDWMAISVSQYQKNLKQWFDDIETVKDGEISYPGINSILNSCIKKKTKQTQSDAKAKARIGAILWHAALTNTSLPLMILQSVLDQIEHEKTTKFNKTFSVEKSTVIRLVLNRN
;
A
#
# COMPACT_ATOMS: atom_id res chain seq x y z
N LEU A 1 14.45 27.39 -17.87
CA LEU A 1 13.17 26.66 -17.90
C LEU A 1 12.50 26.63 -16.51
N GLU A 2 13.24 26.50 -15.39
CA GLU A 2 12.69 26.54 -14.03
C GLU A 2 12.09 27.89 -13.68
N CYS A 3 12.81 28.99 -13.93
CA CYS A 3 12.30 30.35 -13.65
C CYS A 3 10.99 30.66 -14.39
N VAL A 4 10.75 30.08 -15.57
CA VAL A 4 9.49 30.25 -16.31
C VAL A 4 8.37 29.45 -15.64
N LYS A 5 8.67 28.24 -15.15
CA LYS A 5 7.71 27.41 -14.40
C LYS A 5 7.30 28.10 -13.11
N ASP A 6 8.26 28.66 -12.37
CA ASP A 6 8.00 29.38 -11.12
C ASP A 6 7.20 30.65 -11.32
N ALA A 7 7.50 31.42 -12.39
CA ALA A 7 6.76 32.61 -12.74
C ALA A 7 5.31 32.30 -13.15
N VAL A 8 5.10 31.23 -13.93
CA VAL A 8 3.76 30.77 -14.33
C VAL A 8 2.99 30.26 -13.11
N LYS A 9 3.64 29.49 -12.23
CA LYS A 9 3.05 28.97 -10.99
C LYS A 9 2.63 30.13 -10.08
N LYS A 10 3.52 31.12 -9.86
CA LYS A 10 3.24 32.29 -9.04
C LYS A 10 2.07 33.10 -9.60
N LYS A 11 2.05 33.37 -10.91
CA LYS A 11 0.97 34.10 -11.55
C LYS A 11 -0.37 33.38 -11.44
N TYR A 12 -0.37 32.05 -11.54
CA TYR A 12 -1.56 31.22 -11.35
C TYR A 12 -2.06 31.29 -9.90
N GLU A 13 -1.16 31.19 -8.93
CA GLU A 13 -1.45 31.30 -7.50
C GLU A 13 -2.01 32.68 -7.16
N ASP A 14 -1.40 33.77 -7.66
CA ASP A 14 -1.89 35.14 -7.47
C ASP A 14 -3.31 35.33 -8.05
N THR A 15 -3.60 34.71 -9.18
CA THR A 15 -4.94 34.77 -9.81
C THR A 15 -5.98 34.02 -8.97
N LEU A 16 -5.61 32.89 -8.38
CA LEU A 16 -6.51 32.12 -7.50
C LEU A 16 -6.76 32.85 -6.17
N CYS A 17 -5.73 33.41 -5.57
CA CYS A 17 -5.84 34.16 -4.30
C CYS A 17 -6.62 35.46 -4.41
N SER A 18 -6.76 36.03 -5.62
CA SER A 18 -7.53 37.27 -5.83
C SER A 18 -9.04 37.15 -5.62
N LYS A 19 -9.56 35.91 -5.62
CA LYS A 19 -10.98 35.62 -5.36
C LYS A 19 -11.15 35.31 -3.87
N LYS A 20 -11.49 36.32 -3.05
CA LYS A 20 -11.89 36.08 -1.65
C LYS A 20 -13.00 35.06 -1.56
N GLN A 21 -12.80 34.01 -0.79
CA GLN A 21 -13.81 32.98 -0.54
C GLN A 21 -14.27 33.05 0.91
N GLU A 22 -15.57 32.85 1.12
CA GLU A 22 -16.19 32.84 2.44
C GLU A 22 -15.99 31.48 3.15
N ASN A 23 -15.73 30.42 2.38
CA ASN A 23 -15.67 29.06 2.90
C ASN A 23 -14.24 28.61 3.25
N LEU A 24 -14.06 28.00 4.42
CA LEU A 24 -12.82 27.38 4.84
C LEU A 24 -12.64 26.03 4.16
N CYS A 25 -11.39 25.73 3.77
CA CYS A 25 -11.03 24.42 3.27
C CYS A 25 -11.05 23.38 4.38
N ALA A 26 -11.72 22.26 4.17
CA ALA A 26 -11.80 21.15 5.13
C ALA A 26 -10.44 20.49 5.43
N VAL A 27 -9.43 20.66 4.56
CA VAL A 27 -8.10 20.06 4.72
C VAL A 27 -7.13 21.01 5.38
N CYS A 28 -6.92 22.22 4.85
CA CYS A 28 -5.94 23.16 5.40
C CYS A 28 -6.49 24.16 6.41
N GLY A 29 -7.83 24.21 6.59
CA GLY A 29 -8.47 25.13 7.53
C GLY A 29 -8.39 26.61 7.17
N THR A 30 -7.99 26.94 5.93
CA THR A 30 -7.85 28.33 5.48
C THR A 30 -8.82 28.65 4.34
N ASN A 31 -9.02 29.93 4.06
CA ASN A 31 -9.78 30.44 2.91
C ASN A 31 -8.89 31.12 1.87
N THR A 32 -7.59 30.82 1.89
CA THR A 32 -6.59 31.43 0.99
C THR A 32 -6.85 31.07 -0.47
N TYR A 33 -7.28 29.83 -0.72
CA TYR A 33 -7.59 29.32 -2.07
C TYR A 33 -9.05 28.98 -2.19
N PRO A 34 -9.66 29.15 -3.39
CA PRO A 34 -11.04 28.82 -3.61
C PRO A 34 -11.34 27.33 -3.42
N ILE A 35 -12.53 27.01 -2.90
CA ILE A 35 -13.05 25.65 -2.90
C ILE A 35 -13.21 25.21 -4.35
N LEU A 36 -12.71 24.03 -4.68
CA LEU A 36 -12.74 23.48 -6.03
C LEU A 36 -14.15 22.96 -6.35
N ASP A 37 -14.77 23.50 -7.37
CA ASP A 37 -16.06 23.05 -7.92
C ASP A 37 -15.90 22.05 -9.08
N GLU A 38 -14.75 22.07 -9.74
CA GLU A 38 -14.41 21.17 -10.84
C GLU A 38 -13.87 19.82 -10.34
N SER A 39 -13.53 18.93 -11.28
CA SER A 39 -12.90 17.64 -10.98
C SER A 39 -11.55 17.82 -10.29
N HIS A 40 -11.30 17.10 -9.20
CA HIS A 40 -10.02 17.10 -8.51
C HIS A 40 -8.86 16.49 -9.33
N GLY A 41 -9.19 15.79 -10.41
CA GLY A 41 -8.23 15.07 -11.23
C GLY A 41 -8.28 13.56 -11.01
N SER A 42 -7.54 12.84 -11.87
CA SER A 42 -7.55 11.38 -11.91
C SER A 42 -6.15 10.79 -11.81
N VAL A 43 -6.08 9.55 -11.35
CA VAL A 43 -4.84 8.76 -11.24
C VAL A 43 -5.00 7.46 -11.99
N LYS A 44 -4.00 7.08 -12.79
CA LYS A 44 -3.98 5.81 -13.52
C LYS A 44 -3.59 4.67 -12.60
N LEU A 45 -4.51 3.76 -12.36
CA LEU A 45 -4.28 2.56 -11.55
C LEU A 45 -4.30 1.29 -12.40
N PRO A 46 -3.64 0.21 -11.95
CA PRO A 46 -3.74 -1.10 -12.60
C PRO A 46 -5.20 -1.53 -12.72
N LYS A 47 -5.59 -2.02 -13.92
CA LYS A 47 -6.98 -2.39 -14.24
C LYS A 47 -8.03 -1.29 -14.10
N GLY A 48 -7.61 -0.04 -13.84
CA GLY A 48 -8.47 1.14 -13.87
C GLY A 48 -8.79 1.60 -15.29
N GLN A 49 -9.57 2.66 -15.41
CA GLN A 49 -9.86 3.29 -16.71
C GLN A 49 -8.58 3.93 -17.28
N THR A 50 -8.47 3.94 -18.61
CA THR A 50 -7.34 4.57 -19.32
C THR A 50 -7.26 6.09 -19.08
N SER A 51 -8.41 6.74 -18.88
CA SER A 51 -8.54 8.16 -18.49
C SER A 51 -8.14 8.41 -17.02
N GLY A 52 -7.93 7.35 -16.23
CA GLY A 52 -7.66 7.40 -14.80
C GLY A 52 -8.94 7.27 -13.96
N SER A 53 -8.73 7.04 -12.66
CA SER A 53 -9.79 6.91 -11.64
C SER A 53 -9.68 8.06 -10.65
N MET A 54 -10.80 8.56 -10.15
CA MET A 54 -10.87 9.67 -9.21
C MET A 54 -11.00 9.17 -7.77
N LEU A 55 -10.25 9.78 -6.85
CA LEU A 55 -10.40 9.52 -5.41
C LEU A 55 -11.62 10.25 -4.84
N VAL A 56 -11.79 11.51 -5.22
CA VAL A 56 -12.93 12.35 -4.81
C VAL A 56 -13.74 12.71 -6.07
N SER A 57 -15.03 12.38 -6.06
CA SER A 57 -15.94 12.66 -7.19
C SER A 57 -17.39 12.63 -6.73
N TYR A 58 -18.14 13.67 -7.07
CA TYR A 58 -19.56 13.87 -6.78
C TYR A 58 -20.32 14.07 -8.09
N ASN A 59 -20.53 12.99 -8.83
CA ASN A 59 -21.12 13.03 -10.18
C ASN A 59 -22.54 12.46 -10.25
N ASN A 60 -23.25 12.43 -9.12
CA ASN A 60 -24.62 11.92 -9.04
C ASN A 60 -25.49 12.85 -8.18
N ASN A 61 -26.73 13.10 -8.59
CA ASN A 61 -27.70 13.94 -7.88
C ASN A 61 -27.94 13.48 -6.42
N ALA A 62 -27.70 12.21 -6.11
CA ALA A 62 -27.76 11.70 -4.74
C ALA A 62 -26.77 12.38 -3.79
N PHE A 63 -25.73 13.02 -4.28
CA PHE A 63 -24.76 13.77 -3.49
C PHE A 63 -25.13 15.23 -3.25
N GLU A 64 -26.22 15.72 -3.83
CA GLU A 64 -26.65 17.13 -3.79
C GLU A 64 -27.67 17.43 -2.68
N SER A 65 -27.63 16.67 -1.57
CA SER A 65 -28.62 16.73 -0.48
C SER A 65 -28.70 18.10 0.23
N TYR A 66 -27.63 18.88 0.20
CA TYR A 66 -27.56 20.21 0.85
C TYR A 66 -27.48 21.37 -0.14
N ASN A 67 -27.99 21.18 -1.36
CA ASN A 67 -27.94 22.17 -2.45
C ASN A 67 -26.50 22.52 -2.90
N LEU A 68 -25.49 21.76 -2.50
CA LEU A 68 -24.15 21.87 -3.02
C LEU A 68 -24.03 21.01 -4.28
N LYS A 69 -23.53 21.59 -5.37
CA LYS A 69 -23.40 20.91 -6.65
C LYS A 69 -22.00 20.33 -6.83
N GLY A 70 -21.96 19.10 -7.35
CA GLY A 70 -20.71 18.45 -7.74
C GLY A 70 -19.66 18.49 -6.63
N ASN A 71 -18.43 18.86 -6.96
CA ASN A 71 -17.30 18.82 -6.05
C ASN A 71 -17.31 19.90 -4.96
N LEU A 72 -18.20 20.86 -4.97
CA LEU A 72 -18.43 21.76 -3.82
C LEU A 72 -18.77 20.97 -2.55
N ASN A 73 -19.33 19.76 -2.70
CA ASN A 73 -19.57 18.84 -1.56
C ASN A 73 -18.30 18.35 -0.87
N SER A 74 -17.13 18.46 -1.49
CA SER A 74 -15.86 18.05 -0.86
C SER A 74 -15.35 19.07 0.16
N GLY A 75 -15.66 20.35 -0.03
CA GLY A 75 -15.12 21.42 0.78
C GLY A 75 -13.59 21.58 0.72
N ILE A 76 -12.97 21.09 -0.36
CA ILE A 76 -11.50 21.08 -0.53
C ILE A 76 -11.08 22.20 -1.48
N CYS A 77 -10.08 23.01 -1.09
CA CYS A 77 -9.58 24.08 -1.94
C CYS A 77 -8.72 23.55 -3.10
N THR A 78 -8.58 24.37 -4.14
CA THR A 78 -7.82 24.04 -5.35
C THR A 78 -6.38 23.59 -5.06
N ASN A 79 -5.69 24.25 -4.12
CA ASN A 79 -4.32 23.89 -3.75
C ASN A 79 -4.24 22.51 -3.07
N CYS A 80 -5.11 22.24 -2.10
CA CYS A 80 -5.13 20.93 -1.43
C CYS A 80 -5.52 19.81 -2.39
N ALA A 81 -6.49 20.05 -3.29
CA ALA A 81 -6.90 19.08 -4.30
C ALA A 81 -5.72 18.72 -5.23
N ARG A 82 -5.01 19.73 -5.74
CA ARG A 82 -3.81 19.52 -6.56
C ARG A 82 -2.74 18.73 -5.81
N ASN A 83 -2.41 19.14 -4.60
CA ASN A 83 -1.32 18.54 -3.83
C ASN A 83 -1.55 17.05 -3.55
N TYR A 84 -2.77 16.64 -3.15
CA TYR A 84 -2.99 15.21 -2.90
C TYR A 84 -3.04 14.39 -4.20
N ILE A 85 -3.51 14.95 -5.31
CA ILE A 85 -3.50 14.25 -6.60
C ILE A 85 -2.08 14.08 -7.13
N GLU A 86 -1.27 15.14 -7.11
CA GLU A 86 0.14 15.07 -7.51
C GLU A 86 0.93 14.09 -6.63
N GLY A 87 0.72 14.14 -5.31
CA GLY A 87 1.31 13.19 -4.37
C GLY A 87 0.90 11.75 -4.65
N LEU A 88 -0.38 11.49 -4.92
CA LEU A 88 -0.88 10.17 -5.26
C LEU A 88 -0.34 9.67 -6.61
N GLN A 89 -0.27 10.54 -7.62
CA GLN A 89 0.34 10.22 -8.92
C GLN A 89 1.83 9.88 -8.76
N TYR A 90 2.56 10.64 -7.94
CA TYR A 90 3.96 10.37 -7.62
C TYR A 90 4.11 8.99 -6.98
N LEU A 91 3.40 8.68 -5.89
CA LEU A 91 3.49 7.40 -5.20
C LEU A 91 3.16 6.20 -6.11
N VAL A 92 2.19 6.38 -7.02
CA VAL A 92 1.80 5.33 -7.97
C VAL A 92 2.83 5.14 -9.06
N GLY A 93 3.50 6.20 -9.52
CA GLY A 93 4.39 6.20 -10.69
C GLY A 93 5.88 6.17 -10.38
N ASN A 94 6.29 6.55 -9.15
CA ASN A 94 7.69 6.65 -8.79
C ASN A 94 8.40 5.29 -8.81
N GLY A 95 9.56 5.25 -9.45
CA GLY A 95 10.37 4.04 -9.56
C GLY A 95 11.56 4.24 -10.50
N HIS A 96 12.30 3.17 -10.71
CA HIS A 96 13.49 3.16 -11.56
C HIS A 96 13.64 1.82 -12.28
N GLU A 97 14.40 1.82 -13.38
CA GLU A 97 14.77 0.60 -14.07
C GLU A 97 15.86 -0.15 -13.30
N ILE A 98 15.66 -1.44 -13.12
CA ILE A 98 16.67 -2.36 -12.60
C ILE A 98 16.94 -3.47 -13.61
N THR A 99 18.18 -3.96 -13.63
CA THR A 99 18.54 -5.13 -14.43
C THR A 99 18.54 -6.36 -13.53
N THR A 100 17.76 -7.37 -13.89
CA THR A 100 17.70 -8.64 -13.16
C THR A 100 18.98 -9.43 -13.36
N GLU A 101 19.22 -10.46 -12.54
CA GLU A 101 20.32 -11.41 -12.69
C GLU A 101 20.34 -12.11 -14.07
N LYS A 102 19.19 -12.19 -14.74
CA LYS A 102 19.03 -12.73 -16.09
C LYS A 102 19.29 -11.71 -17.20
N GLY A 103 19.67 -10.47 -16.86
CA GLY A 103 19.93 -9.39 -17.81
C GLY A 103 18.67 -8.69 -18.34
N GLU A 104 17.48 -9.00 -17.81
CA GLU A 104 16.22 -8.36 -18.19
C GLU A 104 16.07 -7.01 -17.48
N LYS A 105 15.69 -5.97 -18.22
CA LYS A 105 15.34 -4.66 -17.63
C LYS A 105 13.89 -4.68 -17.18
N ILE A 106 13.66 -4.44 -15.90
CA ILE A 106 12.32 -4.31 -15.33
C ILE A 106 12.20 -2.98 -14.59
N PHE A 107 10.99 -2.40 -14.58
CA PHE A 107 10.71 -1.20 -13.82
C PHE A 107 10.27 -1.56 -12.40
N ARG A 108 11.05 -1.12 -11.39
CA ARG A 108 10.75 -1.31 -9.97
C ARG A 108 10.15 -0.05 -9.39
N PHE A 109 8.97 -0.18 -8.82
CA PHE A 109 8.31 0.94 -8.13
C PHE A 109 8.88 1.12 -6.72
N SER A 110 9.19 2.37 -6.36
CA SER A 110 9.79 2.69 -5.06
C SER A 110 8.74 2.83 -3.93
N ASN A 111 7.54 3.26 -4.27
CA ASN A 111 6.48 3.58 -3.29
C ASN A 111 5.23 2.73 -3.45
N ARG A 112 5.29 1.67 -4.25
CA ARG A 112 4.14 0.87 -4.61
C ARG A 112 4.43 -0.61 -4.62
N GLN A 113 3.57 -1.41 -3.96
CA GLN A 113 3.56 -2.87 -4.03
C GLN A 113 2.26 -3.37 -4.66
N LYS A 114 2.36 -4.25 -5.63
CA LYS A 114 1.20 -4.93 -6.20
C LYS A 114 0.70 -6.01 -5.23
N ILE A 115 -0.55 -5.88 -4.78
CA ILE A 115 -1.24 -6.87 -3.94
C ILE A 115 -2.04 -7.84 -4.82
N SER A 116 -2.78 -7.29 -5.81
CA SER A 116 -3.50 -8.06 -6.82
C SER A 116 -3.50 -7.32 -8.15
N ASP A 117 -4.30 -7.79 -9.12
CA ASP A 117 -4.34 -7.14 -10.43
C ASP A 117 -4.94 -5.73 -10.41
N ASP A 118 -5.85 -5.46 -9.48
CA ASP A 118 -6.57 -4.19 -9.35
C ASP A 118 -6.25 -3.43 -8.07
N THR A 119 -5.43 -4.02 -7.17
CA THR A 119 -5.15 -3.50 -5.82
C THR A 119 -3.66 -3.33 -5.61
N ILE A 120 -3.28 -2.16 -5.15
CA ILE A 120 -1.90 -1.81 -4.81
C ILE A 120 -1.82 -1.25 -3.38
N ALA A 121 -0.74 -1.52 -2.69
CA ALA A 121 -0.34 -0.83 -1.48
C ALA A 121 0.65 0.28 -1.84
N LEU A 122 0.38 1.48 -1.38
CA LEU A 122 1.26 2.63 -1.42
C LEU A 122 1.90 2.82 -0.05
N PHE A 123 3.14 3.29 0.00
CA PHE A 123 3.83 3.55 1.24
C PHE A 123 4.86 4.67 1.11
N TRP A 124 5.05 5.42 2.18
CA TRP A 124 6.02 6.52 2.27
C TRP A 124 6.34 6.84 3.72
N THR A 125 7.39 7.63 3.94
CA THR A 125 7.74 8.20 5.24
C THR A 125 7.50 9.69 5.24
N LYS A 126 7.26 10.29 6.42
CA LYS A 126 7.12 11.74 6.56
C LYS A 126 8.41 12.45 6.15
N GLU A 127 9.53 12.01 6.69
CA GLU A 127 10.85 12.44 6.28
C GLU A 127 11.52 11.32 5.46
N PRO A 128 12.33 11.63 4.45
CA PRO A 128 13.04 10.62 3.66
C PRO A 128 13.82 9.66 4.56
N ASN A 129 13.66 8.36 4.33
CA ASN A 129 14.38 7.32 5.04
C ASN A 129 14.72 6.20 4.05
N GLU A 130 15.99 6.14 3.64
CA GLU A 130 16.50 5.16 2.66
C GLU A 130 16.55 3.73 3.22
N ASP A 131 16.56 3.59 4.54
CA ASP A 131 16.61 2.28 5.20
C ASP A 131 15.25 1.55 5.21
N ILE A 132 14.16 2.26 4.89
CA ILE A 132 12.83 1.68 4.82
C ILE A 132 12.50 1.29 3.38
N ASP A 133 12.53 -0.01 3.12
CA ASP A 133 12.12 -0.61 1.85
C ASP A 133 11.18 -1.79 2.08
N PRO A 134 9.88 -1.55 2.27
CA PRO A 134 8.88 -2.58 2.51
C PRO A 134 8.82 -3.64 1.42
N PHE A 135 9.21 -3.31 0.19
CA PHE A 135 9.29 -4.30 -0.88
C PHE A 135 10.30 -5.38 -0.56
N SER A 136 11.55 -5.00 -0.28
CA SER A 136 12.60 -5.96 0.07
C SER A 136 12.36 -6.60 1.44
N ASP A 137 11.76 -5.85 2.38
CA ASP A 137 11.51 -6.35 3.73
C ASP A 137 10.40 -7.40 3.78
N ILE A 138 9.31 -7.23 3.05
CA ILE A 138 8.10 -8.05 3.18
C ILE A 138 7.89 -8.96 1.97
N CYS A 139 8.17 -8.47 0.76
CA CYS A 139 7.84 -9.18 -0.47
C CYS A 139 8.94 -10.15 -0.91
N GLN A 140 10.20 -9.77 -0.69
CA GLN A 140 11.40 -10.55 -1.07
C GLN A 140 12.46 -10.50 0.04
N PRO A 141 12.14 -10.95 1.27
CA PRO A 141 13.09 -10.92 2.37
C PRO A 141 14.28 -11.83 2.09
N THR A 142 15.49 -11.33 2.38
CA THR A 142 16.71 -12.11 2.39
C THR A 142 17.19 -12.28 3.83
N GLU A 143 17.90 -13.38 4.12
CA GLU A 143 18.42 -13.64 5.46
C GLU A 143 19.33 -12.49 5.95
N GLU A 144 20.19 -11.97 5.07
CA GLU A 144 21.09 -10.85 5.38
C GLU A 144 20.31 -9.60 5.79
N ARG A 145 19.25 -9.26 5.02
CA ARG A 145 18.41 -8.09 5.29
C ARG A 145 17.63 -8.24 6.60
N VAL A 146 17.09 -9.44 6.84
CA VAL A 146 16.42 -9.78 8.10
C VAL A 146 17.40 -9.65 9.27
N ARG A 147 18.60 -10.22 9.20
CA ARG A 147 19.63 -10.08 10.24
C ARG A 147 20.02 -8.61 10.47
N LYS A 148 20.15 -7.81 9.41
CA LYS A 148 20.45 -6.37 9.52
C LYS A 148 19.33 -5.64 10.29
N LEU A 149 18.07 -5.96 10.01
CA LEU A 149 16.92 -5.39 10.71
C LEU A 149 16.96 -5.77 12.21
N PHE A 150 17.16 -7.06 12.53
CA PHE A 150 17.25 -7.53 13.93
C PHE A 150 18.40 -6.86 14.69
N SER A 151 19.58 -6.73 14.07
CA SER A 151 20.72 -6.08 14.70
C SER A 151 20.47 -4.59 14.93
N SER A 152 19.89 -3.88 13.97
CA SER A 152 19.58 -2.45 14.11
C SER A 152 18.58 -2.18 15.23
N ILE A 153 17.57 -3.04 15.40
CA ILE A 153 16.61 -2.95 16.50
C ILE A 153 17.30 -3.20 17.84
N ALA A 154 18.21 -4.19 17.91
CA ALA A 154 18.93 -4.52 19.14
C ALA A 154 19.93 -3.43 19.54
N THR A 155 20.60 -2.81 18.60
CA THR A 155 21.62 -1.76 18.88
C THR A 155 21.00 -0.37 19.04
N GLY A 156 19.75 -0.16 18.65
CA GLY A 156 19.09 1.15 18.65
C GLY A 156 19.69 2.12 17.63
N GLU A 157 20.50 1.64 16.67
CA GLU A 157 21.14 2.50 15.65
C GLU A 157 20.13 3.29 14.83
N TYR A 158 18.95 2.72 14.59
CA TYR A 158 17.86 3.45 13.93
C TYR A 158 17.30 4.62 14.73
N GLN A 159 17.46 4.64 16.05
CA GLN A 159 17.04 5.78 16.88
C GLN A 159 18.03 6.95 16.88
N ARG A 160 19.23 6.78 16.33
CA ARG A 160 20.29 7.82 16.34
C ARG A 160 20.21 8.83 15.21
N VAL A 161 19.41 8.60 14.19
CA VAL A 161 19.25 9.53 13.06
C VAL A 161 18.04 10.44 13.30
N ASN A 162 18.18 11.47 14.11
CA ASN A 162 17.26 12.53 14.51
C ASN A 162 16.43 12.25 15.77
N THR A 163 17.00 12.66 16.89
CA THR A 163 16.38 12.62 18.22
C THR A 163 15.31 13.69 18.47
N GLU A 164 15.00 14.55 17.53
CA GLU A 164 14.07 15.68 17.77
C GLU A 164 12.71 15.58 17.11
N VAL A 165 12.54 14.75 16.06
CA VAL A 165 11.23 14.57 15.39
C VAL A 165 10.98 13.09 15.14
N GLU A 166 9.95 12.53 15.76
CA GLU A 166 9.50 11.18 15.48
C GLU A 166 9.08 11.06 14.01
N ASN A 167 9.79 10.25 13.21
CA ASN A 167 9.43 9.99 11.83
C ASN A 167 8.31 8.98 11.75
N TYR A 168 7.39 9.20 10.82
CA TYR A 168 6.20 8.35 10.60
C TYR A 168 6.29 7.62 9.28
N PHE A 169 5.87 6.37 9.31
CA PHE A 169 5.61 5.53 8.14
C PHE A 169 4.12 5.49 7.87
N TYR A 170 3.76 5.70 6.61
CA TYR A 170 2.39 5.66 6.13
C TYR A 170 2.21 4.56 5.10
N SER A 171 1.07 3.88 5.13
CA SER A 171 0.67 2.97 4.06
C SER A 171 -0.81 3.13 3.75
N CYS A 172 -1.14 3.05 2.46
CA CYS A 172 -2.50 3.16 1.97
C CYS A 172 -2.73 2.09 0.90
N THR A 173 -3.66 1.16 1.16
CA THR A 173 -4.05 0.17 0.16
C THR A 173 -5.23 0.70 -0.64
N ILE A 174 -5.05 0.81 -1.95
CA ILE A 174 -6.07 1.32 -2.87
C ILE A 174 -6.37 0.31 -3.98
N SER A 175 -7.61 0.34 -4.45
CA SER A 175 -8.02 -0.46 -5.61
C SER A 175 -8.79 0.37 -6.63
N SER A 176 -8.69 -0.01 -7.88
CA SER A 176 -9.52 0.57 -8.94
C SER A 176 -10.94 -0.01 -8.84
N ALA A 177 -11.94 0.87 -8.83
CA ALA A 177 -13.36 0.53 -8.86
C ALA A 177 -14.04 1.31 -10.00
N ALA A 178 -13.90 0.82 -11.21
CA ALA A 178 -14.29 1.52 -12.45
C ALA A 178 -13.63 2.92 -12.53
N ALA A 179 -14.39 3.99 -12.57
CA ALA A 179 -13.90 5.37 -12.63
C ALA A 179 -13.43 5.92 -11.27
N ARG A 180 -13.53 5.14 -10.19
CA ARG A 180 -13.23 5.59 -8.82
C ARG A 180 -12.11 4.80 -8.19
N ILE A 181 -11.42 5.43 -7.24
CA ILE A 181 -10.44 4.81 -6.36
C ILE A 181 -11.16 4.44 -5.07
N ALA A 182 -11.06 3.18 -4.65
CA ALA A 182 -11.50 2.74 -3.35
C ALA A 182 -10.30 2.60 -2.41
N VAL A 183 -10.30 3.35 -1.32
CA VAL A 183 -9.35 3.16 -0.21
C VAL A 183 -9.81 1.93 0.57
N ARG A 184 -8.93 0.93 0.68
CA ARG A 184 -9.20 -0.34 1.35
C ARG A 184 -8.62 -0.38 2.75
N ASP A 185 -7.50 0.30 2.94
CA ASP A 185 -6.80 0.35 4.21
C ASP A 185 -5.96 1.62 4.29
N TRP A 186 -5.78 2.13 5.51
CA TRP A 186 -4.93 3.27 5.82
C TRP A 186 -4.25 3.05 7.15
N MET A 187 -2.95 3.30 7.21
CA MET A 187 -2.21 3.28 8.47
C MET A 187 -1.18 4.41 8.53
N ALA A 188 -0.94 4.84 9.75
CA ALA A 188 0.13 5.78 10.10
C ALA A 188 0.75 5.28 11.42
N ILE A 189 2.01 4.89 11.39
CA ILE A 189 2.75 4.37 12.54
C ILE A 189 4.13 5.04 12.61
N SER A 190 4.73 5.09 13.81
CA SER A 190 6.11 5.55 13.89
C SER A 190 7.07 4.56 13.22
N VAL A 191 8.19 5.07 12.72
CA VAL A 191 9.23 4.23 12.11
C VAL A 191 9.73 3.18 13.10
N SER A 192 9.86 3.53 14.38
CA SER A 192 10.25 2.58 15.42
C SER A 192 9.22 1.46 15.62
N GLN A 193 7.93 1.78 15.53
CA GLN A 193 6.86 0.77 15.58
C GLN A 193 6.86 -0.11 14.33
N TYR A 194 7.05 0.47 13.15
CA TYR A 194 7.21 -0.29 11.90
C TYR A 194 8.31 -1.35 12.02
N GLN A 195 9.48 -0.99 12.53
CA GLN A 195 10.60 -1.91 12.71
C GLN A 195 10.29 -3.04 13.70
N LYS A 196 9.65 -2.72 14.85
CA LYS A 196 9.22 -3.72 15.83
C LYS A 196 8.20 -4.70 15.24
N ASN A 197 7.26 -4.17 14.46
CA ASN A 197 6.24 -5.01 13.81
C ASN A 197 6.85 -5.92 12.74
N LEU A 198 7.83 -5.42 11.97
CA LEU A 198 8.56 -6.26 11.01
C LEU A 198 9.39 -7.33 11.69
N LYS A 199 10.05 -7.00 12.82
CA LYS A 199 10.75 -8.03 13.59
C LYS A 199 9.80 -9.16 13.99
N GLN A 200 8.66 -8.81 14.58
CA GLN A 200 7.64 -9.80 14.96
C GLN A 200 7.12 -10.59 13.74
N TRP A 201 6.93 -9.92 12.60
CA TRP A 201 6.55 -10.58 11.37
C TRP A 201 7.55 -11.64 10.95
N PHE A 202 8.87 -11.35 11.00
CA PHE A 202 9.89 -12.30 10.65
C PHE A 202 9.99 -13.44 11.67
N ASP A 203 9.87 -13.15 12.95
CA ASP A 203 9.80 -14.19 13.99
C ASP A 203 8.63 -15.16 13.73
N ASP A 204 7.48 -14.65 13.27
CA ASP A 204 6.29 -15.45 12.98
C ASP A 204 6.41 -16.29 11.70
N ILE A 205 7.09 -15.79 10.65
CA ILE A 205 7.21 -16.47 9.35
C ILE A 205 8.48 -17.27 9.18
N GLU A 206 9.44 -17.16 10.11
CA GLU A 206 10.69 -17.91 10.06
C GLU A 206 10.41 -19.42 9.90
N THR A 207 11.11 -20.07 9.00
CA THR A 207 10.93 -21.49 8.71
C THR A 207 12.27 -22.11 8.31
N VAL A 208 12.34 -23.43 8.33
CA VAL A 208 13.52 -24.17 7.85
C VAL A 208 13.16 -24.83 6.53
N LYS A 209 13.95 -24.55 5.51
CA LYS A 209 13.86 -25.16 4.18
C LYS A 209 15.22 -25.75 3.82
N ASP A 210 15.23 -27.02 3.51
CA ASP A 210 16.45 -27.75 3.12
C ASP A 210 17.61 -27.64 4.15
N GLY A 211 17.26 -27.48 5.43
CA GLY A 211 18.21 -27.33 6.54
C GLY A 211 18.66 -25.89 6.83
N GLU A 212 18.23 -24.92 6.03
CA GLU A 212 18.56 -23.51 6.20
C GLU A 212 17.35 -22.68 6.65
N ILE A 213 17.60 -21.61 7.40
CA ILE A 213 16.57 -20.65 7.80
C ILE A 213 16.08 -19.91 6.54
N SER A 214 14.78 -19.81 6.39
CA SER A 214 14.12 -19.17 5.25
C SER A 214 12.94 -18.33 5.71
N TYR A 215 12.74 -17.20 5.04
CA TYR A 215 11.65 -16.27 5.27
C TYR A 215 10.79 -16.17 4.00
N PRO A 216 9.63 -16.85 3.92
CA PRO A 216 8.79 -16.76 2.73
C PRO A 216 8.24 -15.36 2.57
N GLY A 217 8.38 -14.78 1.37
CA GLY A 217 7.80 -13.48 1.06
C GLY A 217 6.26 -13.51 1.05
N ILE A 218 5.64 -12.36 1.28
CA ILE A 218 4.18 -12.21 1.41
C ILE A 218 3.42 -12.77 0.20
N ASN A 219 3.97 -12.66 -1.00
CA ASN A 219 3.35 -13.21 -2.21
C ASN A 219 3.33 -14.75 -2.21
N SER A 220 4.37 -15.38 -1.65
CA SER A 220 4.43 -16.84 -1.50
C SER A 220 3.42 -17.31 -0.46
N ILE A 221 3.34 -16.61 0.67
CA ILE A 221 2.33 -16.82 1.72
C ILE A 221 0.91 -16.65 1.12
N LEU A 222 0.65 -15.55 0.42
CA LEU A 222 -0.63 -15.27 -0.21
C LEU A 222 -1.05 -16.36 -1.21
N ASN A 223 -0.13 -16.82 -2.05
CA ASN A 223 -0.42 -17.86 -3.02
C ASN A 223 -0.71 -19.22 -2.36
N SER A 224 -0.20 -19.47 -1.16
CA SER A 224 -0.51 -20.66 -0.39
C SER A 224 -1.90 -20.62 0.28
N CYS A 225 -2.47 -19.42 0.44
CA CYS A 225 -3.83 -19.22 0.95
C CYS A 225 -4.93 -19.39 -0.11
N ILE A 226 -4.55 -19.52 -1.39
CA ILE A 226 -5.52 -19.49 -2.50
C ILE A 226 -5.47 -20.79 -3.29
N LYS A 227 -6.66 -21.38 -3.55
CA LYS A 227 -6.78 -22.57 -4.38
C LYS A 227 -6.23 -22.33 -5.78
N LYS A 228 -5.27 -23.16 -6.19
CA LYS A 228 -4.77 -23.16 -7.58
C LYS A 228 -5.85 -23.75 -8.48
N LYS A 229 -6.48 -22.93 -9.30
CA LYS A 229 -7.43 -23.33 -10.34
C LYS A 229 -6.84 -23.14 -11.72
N THR A 230 -7.23 -23.99 -12.67
CA THR A 230 -6.81 -23.88 -14.08
C THR A 230 -7.34 -22.59 -14.74
N LYS A 231 -8.54 -22.13 -14.32
CA LYS A 231 -9.11 -20.83 -14.70
C LYS A 231 -9.44 -20.05 -13.44
N GLN A 232 -8.81 -18.91 -13.26
CA GLN A 232 -9.14 -17.99 -12.17
C GLN A 232 -10.40 -17.20 -12.53
N THR A 233 -11.33 -17.13 -11.58
CA THR A 233 -12.56 -16.33 -11.71
C THR A 233 -12.32 -14.93 -11.12
N GLN A 234 -13.21 -13.99 -11.45
CA GLN A 234 -13.21 -12.66 -10.85
C GLN A 234 -13.37 -12.73 -9.31
N SER A 235 -14.11 -13.72 -8.80
CA SER A 235 -14.26 -13.99 -7.37
C SER A 235 -12.93 -14.39 -6.73
N ASP A 236 -12.14 -15.22 -7.39
CA ASP A 236 -10.82 -15.65 -6.90
C ASP A 236 -9.83 -14.46 -6.85
N ALA A 237 -9.88 -13.57 -7.84
CA ALA A 237 -9.08 -12.33 -7.86
C ALA A 237 -9.45 -11.40 -6.69
N LYS A 238 -10.74 -11.21 -6.40
CA LYS A 238 -11.22 -10.43 -5.25
C LYS A 238 -10.81 -11.06 -3.92
N ALA A 239 -10.90 -12.38 -3.77
CA ALA A 239 -10.44 -13.09 -2.59
C ALA A 239 -8.93 -12.90 -2.37
N LYS A 240 -8.15 -13.01 -3.44
CA LYS A 240 -6.70 -12.77 -3.42
C LYS A 240 -6.36 -11.35 -2.97
N ALA A 241 -7.04 -10.35 -3.53
CA ALA A 241 -6.87 -8.96 -3.14
C ALA A 241 -7.15 -8.72 -1.65
N ARG A 242 -8.25 -9.29 -1.15
CA ARG A 242 -8.66 -9.18 0.25
C ARG A 242 -7.64 -9.83 1.19
N ILE A 243 -7.23 -11.07 0.93
CA ILE A 243 -6.24 -11.77 1.76
C ILE A 243 -4.90 -11.04 1.71
N GLY A 244 -4.46 -10.59 0.53
CA GLY A 244 -3.22 -9.84 0.37
C GLY A 244 -3.21 -8.53 1.17
N ALA A 245 -4.31 -7.78 1.16
CA ALA A 245 -4.44 -6.56 1.97
C ALA A 245 -4.39 -6.87 3.48
N ILE A 246 -5.03 -7.95 3.94
CA ILE A 246 -5.00 -8.38 5.34
C ILE A 246 -3.56 -8.78 5.76
N LEU A 247 -2.86 -9.54 4.94
CA LEU A 247 -1.48 -9.95 5.21
C LEU A 247 -0.55 -8.73 5.25
N TRP A 248 -0.71 -7.80 4.32
CA TRP A 248 0.05 -6.55 4.28
C TRP A 248 -0.17 -5.72 5.54
N HIS A 249 -1.43 -5.52 5.91
CA HIS A 249 -1.80 -4.81 7.13
C HIS A 249 -1.21 -5.50 8.37
N ALA A 250 -1.37 -6.82 8.49
CA ALA A 250 -0.87 -7.58 9.63
C ALA A 250 0.67 -7.55 9.74
N ALA A 251 1.39 -7.57 8.63
CA ALA A 251 2.85 -7.44 8.63
C ALA A 251 3.30 -6.08 9.19
N LEU A 252 2.58 -5.02 8.86
CA LEU A 252 2.93 -3.66 9.25
C LEU A 252 2.41 -3.23 10.63
N THR A 253 1.34 -3.84 11.13
CA THR A 253 0.66 -3.42 12.38
C THR A 253 0.71 -4.44 13.51
N ASN A 254 1.23 -5.64 13.24
CA ASN A 254 1.24 -6.76 14.18
C ASN A 254 -0.16 -7.17 14.69
N THR A 255 -1.19 -7.00 13.87
CA THR A 255 -2.56 -7.38 14.19
C THR A 255 -2.81 -8.87 13.98
N SER A 256 -3.83 -9.41 14.66
CA SER A 256 -4.29 -10.77 14.47
C SER A 256 -4.81 -11.04 13.06
N LEU A 257 -4.75 -12.31 12.63
CA LEU A 257 -5.23 -12.74 11.32
C LEU A 257 -6.57 -13.44 11.44
N PRO A 258 -7.54 -13.14 10.53
CA PRO A 258 -8.83 -13.84 10.53
C PRO A 258 -8.68 -15.35 10.38
N LEU A 259 -9.37 -16.12 11.21
CA LEU A 259 -9.35 -17.61 11.17
C LEU A 259 -9.79 -18.18 9.81
N MET A 260 -10.49 -17.40 9.00
CA MET A 260 -10.84 -17.79 7.62
C MET A 260 -9.59 -18.07 6.75
N ILE A 261 -8.44 -17.44 7.06
CA ILE A 261 -7.18 -17.70 6.36
C ILE A 261 -6.67 -19.10 6.72
N LEU A 262 -6.71 -19.45 7.99
CA LEU A 262 -6.37 -20.80 8.45
C LEU A 262 -7.28 -21.85 7.81
N GLN A 263 -8.59 -21.64 7.84
CA GLN A 263 -9.56 -22.54 7.24
C GLN A 263 -9.27 -22.75 5.74
N SER A 264 -8.99 -21.66 5.00
CA SER A 264 -8.65 -21.76 3.58
C SER A 264 -7.43 -22.63 3.29
N VAL A 265 -6.42 -22.59 4.16
CA VAL A 265 -5.21 -23.42 4.03
C VAL A 265 -5.48 -24.86 4.41
N LEU A 266 -6.26 -25.11 5.47
CA LEU A 266 -6.63 -26.46 5.89
C LEU A 266 -7.47 -27.16 4.81
N ASP A 267 -8.45 -26.49 4.22
CA ASP A 267 -9.26 -27.01 3.11
C ASP A 267 -8.40 -27.40 1.90
N GLN A 268 -7.36 -26.62 1.63
CA GLN A 268 -6.43 -26.93 0.53
C GLN A 268 -5.56 -28.17 0.84
N ILE A 269 -5.11 -28.30 2.08
CA ILE A 269 -4.33 -29.46 2.52
C ILE A 269 -5.18 -30.73 2.41
N GLU A 270 -6.41 -30.67 2.88
CA GLU A 270 -7.35 -31.80 2.79
C GLU A 270 -7.63 -32.20 1.33
N HIS A 271 -7.90 -31.21 0.46
CA HIS A 271 -8.11 -31.45 -0.96
C HIS A 271 -6.87 -32.05 -1.65
N GLU A 272 -5.67 -31.61 -1.29
CA GLU A 272 -4.43 -32.17 -1.85
C GLU A 272 -4.16 -33.60 -1.38
N LYS A 273 -4.50 -33.94 -0.14
CA LYS A 273 -4.43 -35.33 0.36
C LYS A 273 -5.36 -36.27 -0.39
N THR A 274 -6.55 -35.80 -0.74
CA THR A 274 -7.54 -36.61 -1.47
C THR A 274 -7.23 -36.77 -2.95
N THR A 275 -6.55 -35.80 -3.56
CA THR A 275 -6.31 -35.78 -5.02
C THR A 275 -4.93 -36.23 -5.45
N LYS A 276 -3.93 -36.21 -4.55
CA LYS A 276 -2.53 -36.53 -4.86
C LYS A 276 -1.88 -37.31 -3.72
N PHE A 277 -1.91 -38.63 -3.81
CA PHE A 277 -1.08 -39.50 -2.96
C PHE A 277 0.39 -39.08 -3.10
N ASN A 278 1.06 -38.69 -2.01
CA ASN A 278 2.49 -38.35 -1.89
C ASN A 278 2.90 -36.90 -2.19
N LYS A 279 2.08 -35.87 -1.99
CA LYS A 279 2.61 -34.52 -2.01
C LYS A 279 3.09 -34.10 -0.61
N THR A 280 4.38 -33.77 -0.51
CA THR A 280 5.00 -33.21 0.70
C THR A 280 4.26 -31.92 1.08
N PHE A 281 3.98 -31.73 2.35
CA PHE A 281 3.39 -30.52 2.90
C PHE A 281 4.27 -29.31 2.59
N SER A 282 3.72 -28.28 1.97
CA SER A 282 4.54 -27.12 1.59
C SER A 282 4.89 -26.26 2.80
N VAL A 283 6.12 -25.80 2.84
CA VAL A 283 6.68 -24.94 3.88
C VAL A 283 5.83 -23.68 4.08
N GLU A 284 5.35 -23.09 2.98
CA GLU A 284 4.52 -21.87 3.01
C GLU A 284 3.17 -22.10 3.70
N LYS A 285 2.57 -23.29 3.58
CA LYS A 285 1.32 -23.61 4.28
C LYS A 285 1.55 -23.78 5.78
N SER A 286 2.65 -24.42 6.19
CA SER A 286 3.00 -24.50 7.60
C SER A 286 3.28 -23.12 8.19
N THR A 287 3.93 -22.25 7.44
CA THR A 287 4.15 -20.85 7.82
C THR A 287 2.83 -20.11 8.07
N VAL A 288 1.83 -20.27 7.16
CA VAL A 288 0.51 -19.62 7.35
C VAL A 288 -0.19 -20.14 8.61
N ILE A 289 -0.17 -21.44 8.84
CA ILE A 289 -0.77 -22.05 10.05
C ILE A 289 -0.12 -21.46 11.30
N ARG A 290 1.22 -21.45 11.36
CA ARG A 290 1.96 -20.88 12.47
C ARG A 290 1.68 -19.39 12.66
N LEU A 291 1.71 -18.62 11.58
CA LEU A 291 1.44 -17.19 11.59
C LEU A 291 0.04 -16.86 12.14
N VAL A 292 -0.99 -17.63 11.75
CA VAL A 292 -2.35 -17.42 12.28
C VAL A 292 -2.42 -17.83 13.74
N LEU A 293 -1.81 -18.94 14.13
CA LEU A 293 -1.86 -19.42 15.52
C LEU A 293 -1.05 -18.55 16.47
N ASN A 294 0.09 -17.98 16.04
CA ASN A 294 0.91 -17.11 16.88
C ASN A 294 0.24 -15.75 17.13
N ARG A 295 -0.69 -15.33 16.25
CA ARG A 295 -1.31 -14.01 16.30
C ARG A 295 -2.75 -14.01 16.82
N ASN A 296 -3.31 -15.16 17.19
CA ASN A 296 -4.65 -15.31 17.76
C ASN A 296 -4.60 -16.00 19.13
#